data_1959dfad510b22b9493739310377850e
#
_entry.id   1959dfad510b22b9493739310377850e
#
_cell.length_a   1.000
_cell.length_b   1.000
_cell.length_c   1.000
_cell.angle_alpha   90.00
_cell.angle_beta   90.00
_cell.angle_gamma   90.00
#
_symmetry.space_group_name_H-M   'P 1'
#
loop_
_entity.id
_entity.type
_entity.pdbx_description
1 polymer ?
#
loop_
_entity_poly.entity_id
_entity_poly.type
_entity_poly.pdbx_seq_one_letter_code
_entity_poly.pdbx_strand_id
1 'polypeptide(L)'
;MKNSSKATLFSCGLLVTLLSGCANVPKMDLNADNRQKLHTIAVLDVNEPKSVAVVNIGGAAGAFGLIGGLAQAAVNASHTSTYTKRVANDKIVFAPVVADRVIGQLTENGYQVVKLDGQKVKLADDGKTDDYSGIQTDADAIMNVWFTSFGYISPPEKIDFIPWVVVRARMLDAKTKQDIYFKTFACGYDIRSNSVHVESDVAYTYGSFGDLEKSFDKSVEGIKSCETSIATMIGQDLVRAPKTPVTISTQ
;
A
#
# COMPACT_ATOMS: atom_id res chain seq x y z
N MET A 1 -12.28 14.62 74.54
CA MET A 1 -12.09 15.49 73.38
C MET A 1 -12.03 14.61 72.15
N LYS A 2 -13.06 14.57 71.34
CA LYS A 2 -13.20 13.72 70.15
C LYS A 2 -12.80 14.52 68.91
N ASN A 3 -11.74 14.13 68.19
CA ASN A 3 -11.45 14.65 66.87
C ASN A 3 -11.86 13.64 65.82
N SER A 4 -12.92 14.01 65.08
CA SER A 4 -13.41 13.29 63.92
C SER A 4 -12.66 13.79 62.68
N SER A 5 -11.87 12.90 62.04
CA SER A 5 -11.19 13.15 60.77
C SER A 5 -12.08 12.68 59.64
N LYS A 6 -12.58 13.60 58.83
CA LYS A 6 -13.35 13.33 57.61
C LYS A 6 -12.37 13.05 56.47
N ALA A 7 -12.31 11.80 56.02
CA ALA A 7 -11.62 11.42 54.80
C ALA A 7 -12.49 11.72 53.59
N THR A 8 -12.07 12.68 52.76
CA THR A 8 -12.71 13.01 51.46
C THR A 8 -12.10 12.13 50.39
N LEU A 9 -12.89 11.17 49.90
CA LEU A 9 -12.54 10.34 48.73
C LEU A 9 -12.70 11.20 47.44
N PHE A 10 -11.58 11.57 46.87
CA PHE A 10 -11.55 12.18 45.53
C PHE A 10 -11.57 11.03 44.51
N SER A 11 -12.76 10.78 43.93
CA SER A 11 -12.94 9.85 42.80
C SER A 11 -12.49 10.56 41.53
N CYS A 12 -11.25 10.32 41.11
CA CYS A 12 -10.73 10.82 39.86
C CYS A 12 -11.19 9.88 38.74
N GLY A 13 -12.34 10.19 38.14
CA GLY A 13 -12.86 9.49 36.95
C GLY A 13 -11.96 9.80 35.74
N LEU A 14 -11.06 8.88 35.42
CA LEU A 14 -10.23 8.93 34.20
C LEU A 14 -11.11 8.57 33.00
N LEU A 15 -11.69 9.60 32.38
CA LEU A 15 -12.42 9.49 31.12
C LEU A 15 -11.40 9.26 29.99
N VAL A 16 -11.07 8.00 29.70
CA VAL A 16 -10.28 7.63 28.54
C VAL A 16 -11.19 7.77 27.31
N THR A 17 -11.20 8.94 26.70
CA THR A 17 -11.77 9.14 25.36
C THR A 17 -10.86 8.42 24.35
N LEU A 18 -11.25 7.21 23.98
CA LEU A 18 -10.73 6.52 22.80
C LEU A 18 -11.15 7.31 21.56
N LEU A 19 -10.33 8.31 21.20
CA LEU A 19 -10.37 8.93 19.89
C LEU A 19 -9.85 7.89 18.88
N SER A 20 -10.72 6.97 18.48
CA SER A 20 -10.55 6.19 17.26
C SER A 20 -10.69 7.15 16.08
N GLY A 21 -9.64 7.95 15.86
CA GLY A 21 -9.49 8.72 14.64
C GLY A 21 -9.39 7.73 13.50
N CYS A 22 -10.42 7.60 12.68
CA CYS A 22 -10.31 7.06 11.33
C CYS A 22 -9.27 7.93 10.63
N ALA A 23 -8.01 7.48 10.63
CA ALA A 23 -6.95 8.15 9.90
C ALA A 23 -7.30 8.05 8.41
N ASN A 24 -7.91 9.09 7.89
CA ASN A 24 -8.20 9.21 6.47
C ASN A 24 -6.86 9.15 5.74
N VAL A 25 -6.68 8.17 4.86
CA VAL A 25 -5.45 8.07 4.07
C VAL A 25 -5.42 9.28 3.15
N PRO A 26 -4.37 10.12 3.20
CA PRO A 26 -4.30 11.28 2.34
C PRO A 26 -4.45 10.87 0.88
N LYS A 27 -5.23 11.64 0.13
CA LYS A 27 -5.37 11.49 -1.31
C LYS A 27 -5.09 12.83 -1.96
N MET A 28 -4.13 12.84 -2.89
CA MET A 28 -3.73 14.03 -3.64
C MET A 28 -3.60 13.67 -5.11
N ASP A 29 -4.40 14.30 -5.95
CA ASP A 29 -4.31 14.16 -7.39
C ASP A 29 -3.18 15.03 -7.95
N LEU A 30 -2.45 14.52 -8.95
CA LEU A 30 -1.52 15.35 -9.69
C LEU A 30 -2.30 16.42 -10.46
N ASN A 31 -2.10 17.70 -10.13
CA ASN A 31 -2.82 18.79 -10.78
C ASN A 31 -2.33 19.03 -12.21
N ALA A 32 -3.12 19.77 -12.99
CA ALA A 32 -2.85 20.04 -14.42
C ALA A 32 -1.52 20.78 -14.65
N ASP A 33 -1.18 21.73 -13.77
CA ASP A 33 0.05 22.52 -13.89
C ASP A 33 1.28 21.64 -13.68
N ASN A 34 1.26 20.74 -12.68
CA ASN A 34 2.34 19.78 -12.44
C ASN A 34 2.45 18.81 -13.62
N ARG A 35 1.33 18.30 -14.16
CA ARG A 35 1.34 17.41 -15.33
C ARG A 35 2.05 18.03 -16.55
N GLN A 36 1.92 19.34 -16.73
CA GLN A 36 2.58 20.06 -17.83
C GLN A 36 4.06 20.31 -17.57
N LYS A 37 4.43 20.65 -16.33
CA LYS A 37 5.79 21.03 -15.94
C LYS A 37 6.74 19.84 -15.77
N LEU A 38 6.20 18.69 -15.34
CA LEU A 38 7.02 17.52 -15.13
C LEU A 38 7.46 16.89 -16.45
N HIS A 39 8.75 16.73 -16.62
CA HIS A 39 9.39 16.05 -17.75
C HIS A 39 10.17 14.83 -17.32
N THR A 40 10.86 14.94 -16.18
CA THR A 40 11.74 13.89 -15.66
C THR A 40 11.29 13.44 -14.29
N ILE A 41 11.12 12.13 -14.11
CA ILE A 41 10.72 11.52 -12.85
C ILE A 41 11.81 10.56 -12.38
N ALA A 42 12.32 10.79 -11.20
CA ALA A 42 13.24 9.88 -10.52
C ALA A 42 12.43 8.87 -9.70
N VAL A 43 12.58 7.58 -9.98
CA VAL A 43 11.83 6.51 -9.30
C VAL A 43 12.76 5.81 -8.31
N LEU A 44 12.34 5.76 -7.05
CA LEU A 44 13.04 5.05 -5.98
C LEU A 44 12.82 3.54 -6.10
N ASP A 45 13.76 2.77 -5.54
CA ASP A 45 13.61 1.32 -5.44
C ASP A 45 12.34 0.92 -4.70
N VAL A 46 11.57 0.02 -5.28
CA VAL A 46 10.45 -0.65 -4.60
C VAL A 46 11.03 -1.76 -3.73
N ASN A 47 10.79 -1.67 -2.42
CA ASN A 47 11.27 -2.70 -1.50
C ASN A 47 10.39 -3.96 -1.54
N GLU A 48 11.04 -5.13 -1.51
CA GLU A 48 10.32 -6.40 -1.34
C GLU A 48 9.51 -6.39 -0.04
N PRO A 49 8.29 -6.95 -0.05
CA PRO A 49 7.52 -7.17 1.17
C PRO A 49 8.29 -8.11 2.12
N LYS A 50 8.33 -7.79 3.40
CA LYS A 50 9.01 -8.63 4.41
C LYS A 50 8.32 -9.98 4.62
N SER A 51 7.04 -10.07 4.29
CA SER A 51 6.24 -11.29 4.39
C SER A 51 5.09 -11.26 3.40
N VAL A 52 4.63 -12.43 3.00
CA VAL A 52 3.41 -12.60 2.21
C VAL A 52 2.31 -13.02 3.17
N ALA A 53 1.44 -12.09 3.52
CA ALA A 53 0.37 -12.33 4.48
C ALA A 53 -0.66 -13.33 3.91
N VAL A 54 -1.06 -14.29 4.72
CA VAL A 54 -2.22 -15.15 4.42
C VAL A 54 -3.14 -15.10 5.63
N VAL A 55 -4.18 -14.26 5.51
CA VAL A 55 -5.01 -13.91 6.64
C VAL A 55 -6.48 -14.17 6.36
N ASN A 56 -7.16 -14.75 7.33
CA ASN A 56 -8.61 -14.87 7.34
C ASN A 56 -9.13 -13.89 8.39
N ILE A 57 -9.89 -12.87 7.96
CA ILE A 57 -10.56 -11.90 8.82
C ILE A 57 -12.08 -12.10 8.82
N GLY A 58 -12.58 -12.98 7.96
CA GLY A 58 -13.91 -13.54 7.99
C GLY A 58 -13.99 -14.77 8.86
N GLY A 59 -15.16 -15.30 9.03
CA GLY A 59 -15.37 -16.61 9.64
C GLY A 59 -15.83 -16.58 11.10
N ALA A 60 -16.20 -17.78 11.58
CA ALA A 60 -16.86 -17.98 12.87
C ALA A 60 -16.00 -17.61 14.09
N ALA A 61 -14.69 -17.48 13.93
CA ALA A 61 -13.81 -17.15 15.06
C ALA A 61 -14.15 -15.78 15.69
N GLY A 62 -14.60 -14.82 14.90
CA GLY A 62 -15.07 -13.53 15.42
C GLY A 62 -16.30 -13.64 16.31
N ALA A 63 -17.13 -14.65 16.12
CA ALA A 63 -18.33 -14.90 16.93
C ALA A 63 -18.00 -15.39 18.36
N PHE A 64 -16.79 -15.90 18.58
CA PHE A 64 -16.32 -16.38 19.90
C PHE A 64 -15.55 -15.32 20.70
N GLY A 65 -15.64 -14.06 20.32
CA GLY A 65 -15.03 -12.93 21.03
C GLY A 65 -13.50 -13.02 21.10
N LEU A 66 -12.92 -12.58 22.23
CA LEU A 66 -11.46 -12.47 22.40
C LEU A 66 -10.71 -13.81 22.20
N ILE A 67 -11.26 -14.91 22.70
CA ILE A 67 -10.63 -16.24 22.59
C ILE A 67 -10.60 -16.70 21.13
N GLY A 68 -11.70 -16.55 20.41
CA GLY A 68 -11.78 -16.87 18.99
C GLY A 68 -10.83 -16.01 18.15
N GLY A 69 -10.73 -14.71 18.46
CA GLY A 69 -9.81 -13.78 17.81
C GLY A 69 -8.34 -14.18 18.01
N LEU A 70 -7.94 -14.58 19.21
CA LEU A 70 -6.58 -15.04 19.49
C LEU A 70 -6.25 -16.35 18.74
N ALA A 71 -7.18 -17.30 18.71
CA ALA A 71 -7.00 -18.55 17.96
C ALA A 71 -6.85 -18.26 16.45
N GLN A 72 -7.69 -17.39 15.88
CA GLN A 72 -7.59 -17.00 14.49
C GLN A 72 -6.27 -16.28 14.17
N ALA A 73 -5.81 -15.42 15.06
CA ALA A 73 -4.53 -14.74 14.89
C ALA A 73 -3.35 -15.75 14.84
N ALA A 74 -3.37 -16.79 15.67
CA ALA A 74 -2.36 -17.85 15.64
C ALA A 74 -2.40 -18.65 14.33
N VAL A 75 -3.58 -18.98 13.82
CA VAL A 75 -3.75 -19.64 12.52
C VAL A 75 -3.23 -18.75 11.39
N ASN A 76 -3.60 -17.48 11.36
CA ASN A 76 -3.13 -16.53 10.36
C ASN A 76 -1.59 -16.38 10.40
N ALA A 77 -1.00 -16.32 11.59
CA ALA A 77 0.45 -16.26 11.75
C ALA A 77 1.14 -17.53 11.19
N SER A 78 0.56 -18.70 11.42
CA SER A 78 1.05 -19.97 10.87
C SER A 78 0.97 -19.99 9.34
N HIS A 79 -0.17 -19.65 8.76
CA HIS A 79 -0.36 -19.58 7.30
C HIS A 79 0.63 -18.61 6.65
N THR A 80 0.73 -17.39 7.19
CA THR A 80 1.68 -16.37 6.73
C THR A 80 3.12 -16.86 6.80
N SER A 81 3.52 -17.50 7.91
CA SER A 81 4.87 -18.05 8.07
C SER A 81 5.16 -19.15 7.04
N THR A 82 4.23 -20.07 6.84
CA THR A 82 4.38 -21.19 5.89
C THR A 82 4.53 -20.66 4.46
N TYR A 83 3.63 -19.79 4.04
CA TYR A 83 3.64 -19.24 2.68
C TYR A 83 4.90 -18.38 2.43
N THR A 84 5.26 -17.51 3.38
CA THR A 84 6.46 -16.67 3.28
C THR A 84 7.73 -17.49 3.16
N LYS A 85 7.86 -18.58 3.94
CA LYS A 85 9.01 -19.49 3.83
C LYS A 85 9.11 -20.15 2.47
N ARG A 86 7.99 -20.55 1.90
CA ARG A 86 7.97 -21.16 0.56
C ARG A 86 8.40 -20.15 -0.51
N VAL A 87 7.87 -18.91 -0.47
CA VAL A 87 8.31 -17.82 -1.35
C VAL A 87 9.82 -17.60 -1.25
N ALA A 88 10.37 -17.58 -0.03
CA ALA A 88 11.79 -17.39 0.18
C ALA A 88 12.64 -18.56 -0.32
N ASN A 89 12.19 -19.82 -0.10
CA ASN A 89 12.88 -21.02 -0.57
C ASN A 89 12.94 -21.08 -2.09
N ASP A 90 11.86 -20.70 -2.76
CA ASP A 90 11.75 -20.69 -4.22
C ASP A 90 12.33 -19.41 -4.84
N LYS A 91 12.90 -18.51 -3.99
CA LYS A 91 13.54 -17.24 -4.40
C LYS A 91 12.64 -16.36 -5.26
N ILE A 92 11.34 -16.37 -4.98
CA ILE A 92 10.36 -15.55 -5.70
C ILE A 92 10.51 -14.10 -5.26
N VAL A 93 10.55 -13.19 -6.23
CA VAL A 93 10.58 -11.75 -6.03
C VAL A 93 9.35 -11.10 -6.67
N PHE A 94 8.86 -10.04 -6.04
CA PHE A 94 7.63 -9.36 -6.41
C PHE A 94 7.88 -7.88 -6.76
N ALA A 95 8.68 -7.17 -5.99
CA ALA A 95 8.90 -5.74 -6.18
C ALA A 95 9.26 -5.33 -7.64
N PRO A 96 10.04 -6.11 -8.41
CA PRO A 96 10.33 -5.78 -9.80
C PRO A 96 9.08 -5.71 -10.69
N VAL A 97 8.03 -6.49 -10.41
CA VAL A 97 6.79 -6.48 -11.22
C VAL A 97 6.13 -5.10 -11.18
N VAL A 98 5.95 -4.54 -9.98
CA VAL A 98 5.41 -3.19 -9.82
C VAL A 98 6.38 -2.13 -10.34
N ALA A 99 7.66 -2.24 -9.96
CA ALA A 99 8.68 -1.25 -10.32
C ALA A 99 8.81 -1.09 -11.84
N ASP A 100 9.04 -2.19 -12.55
CA ASP A 100 9.28 -2.16 -14.00
C ASP A 100 8.02 -1.74 -14.75
N ARG A 101 6.84 -2.18 -14.29
CA ARG A 101 5.57 -1.78 -14.92
C ARG A 101 5.26 -0.30 -14.70
N VAL A 102 5.49 0.25 -13.50
CA VAL A 102 5.31 1.69 -13.23
C VAL A 102 6.27 2.50 -14.10
N ILE A 103 7.54 2.12 -14.19
CA ILE A 103 8.53 2.78 -15.04
C ILE A 103 8.11 2.72 -16.51
N GLY A 104 7.66 1.58 -16.99
CA GLY A 104 7.14 1.41 -18.35
C GLY A 104 5.97 2.35 -18.62
N GLN A 105 5.00 2.40 -17.73
CA GLN A 105 3.82 3.27 -17.86
C GLN A 105 4.19 4.76 -17.85
N LEU A 106 5.10 5.19 -16.97
CA LEU A 106 5.58 6.58 -16.95
C LEU A 106 6.30 6.94 -18.26
N THR A 107 7.09 6.01 -18.80
CA THR A 107 7.78 6.19 -20.08
C THR A 107 6.79 6.26 -21.24
N GLU A 108 5.80 5.37 -21.28
CA GLU A 108 4.70 5.39 -22.25
C GLU A 108 3.91 6.71 -22.20
N ASN A 109 3.75 7.28 -21.01
CA ASN A 109 3.13 8.59 -20.78
C ASN A 109 4.01 9.78 -21.21
N GLY A 110 5.23 9.54 -21.70
CA GLY A 110 6.14 10.57 -22.21
C GLY A 110 7.01 11.26 -21.16
N TYR A 111 7.16 10.66 -19.96
CA TYR A 111 8.14 11.10 -18.98
C TYR A 111 9.51 10.48 -19.27
N GLN A 112 10.58 11.22 -18.98
CA GLN A 112 11.92 10.66 -18.86
C GLN A 112 12.03 10.06 -17.46
N VAL A 113 12.35 8.78 -17.36
CA VAL A 113 12.44 8.08 -16.07
C VAL A 113 13.89 7.79 -15.72
N VAL A 114 14.27 8.16 -14.51
CA VAL A 114 15.59 7.88 -13.92
C VAL A 114 15.40 6.95 -12.72
N LYS A 115 16.03 5.79 -12.70
CA LYS A 115 16.06 4.93 -11.51
C LYS A 115 17.06 5.48 -10.50
N LEU A 116 16.67 5.56 -9.22
CA LEU A 116 17.52 5.96 -8.12
C LEU A 116 17.96 4.73 -7.31
N ASP A 117 18.81 3.90 -7.90
CA ASP A 117 19.27 2.66 -7.29
C ASP A 117 19.97 2.92 -5.96
N GLY A 118 19.59 2.16 -4.94
CA GLY A 118 20.21 2.19 -3.61
C GLY A 118 19.87 3.41 -2.75
N GLN A 119 19.14 4.40 -3.25
CA GLN A 119 18.67 5.51 -2.44
C GLN A 119 17.40 5.08 -1.67
N LYS A 120 17.41 5.31 -0.36
CA LYS A 120 16.31 4.90 0.54
C LYS A 120 15.75 6.09 1.28
N VAL A 121 14.43 6.11 1.37
CA VAL A 121 13.72 7.02 2.26
C VAL A 121 14.05 6.64 3.70
N LYS A 122 14.42 7.62 4.50
CA LYS A 122 14.65 7.47 5.93
C LYS A 122 13.36 7.81 6.69
N LEU A 123 13.29 7.41 7.94
CA LEU A 123 12.31 7.97 8.86
C LEU A 123 12.87 9.26 9.45
N ALA A 124 12.03 10.27 9.59
CA ALA A 124 12.35 11.48 10.31
C ALA A 124 12.56 11.19 11.81
N ASP A 125 12.99 12.17 12.58
CA ASP A 125 13.27 12.03 14.02
C ASP A 125 12.05 11.59 14.84
N ASP A 126 10.83 11.84 14.33
CA ASP A 126 9.58 11.37 14.93
C ASP A 126 9.37 9.83 14.78
N GLY A 127 10.20 9.15 13.98
CA GLY A 127 10.12 7.73 13.70
C GLY A 127 8.86 7.28 12.94
N LYS A 128 8.07 8.23 12.40
CA LYS A 128 6.77 7.97 11.74
C LYS A 128 6.66 8.58 10.36
N THR A 129 7.29 9.73 10.15
CA THR A 129 7.22 10.47 8.89
C THR A 129 8.39 10.08 7.99
N ASP A 130 8.10 9.94 6.68
CA ASP A 130 9.13 9.69 5.69
C ASP A 130 9.96 10.96 5.45
N ASP A 131 11.29 10.84 5.53
CA ASP A 131 12.24 11.91 5.24
C ASP A 131 12.91 11.70 3.88
N TYR A 132 12.60 12.58 2.95
CA TYR A 132 13.14 12.60 1.59
C TYR A 132 14.30 13.59 1.41
N SER A 133 14.73 14.30 2.45
CA SER A 133 15.76 15.34 2.36
C SER A 133 17.10 14.82 1.83
N GLY A 134 17.42 13.56 2.14
CA GLY A 134 18.63 12.89 1.69
C GLY A 134 18.59 12.40 0.23
N ILE A 135 17.44 12.44 -0.45
CA ILE A 135 17.34 11.99 -1.83
C ILE A 135 17.82 13.08 -2.78
N GLN A 136 18.88 12.79 -3.54
CA GLN A 136 19.51 13.71 -4.50
C GLN A 136 19.18 13.29 -5.92
N THR A 137 18.69 14.22 -6.73
CA THR A 137 18.39 14.02 -8.14
C THR A 137 18.21 15.37 -8.86
N ASP A 138 18.54 15.40 -10.16
CA ASP A 138 18.24 16.52 -11.06
C ASP A 138 16.88 16.39 -11.76
N ALA A 139 16.11 15.34 -11.46
CA ALA A 139 14.77 15.17 -11.99
C ALA A 139 13.81 16.24 -11.45
N ASP A 140 12.69 16.45 -12.14
CA ASP A 140 11.65 17.38 -11.70
C ASP A 140 10.86 16.84 -10.48
N ALA A 141 10.68 15.52 -10.42
CA ALA A 141 9.96 14.87 -9.33
C ALA A 141 10.63 13.58 -8.87
N ILE A 142 10.34 13.18 -7.62
CA ILE A 142 10.71 11.90 -7.02
C ILE A 142 9.45 11.07 -6.84
N MET A 143 9.44 9.86 -7.39
CA MET A 143 8.37 8.88 -7.23
C MET A 143 8.78 7.79 -6.25
N ASN A 144 7.99 7.58 -5.21
CA ASN A 144 8.11 6.47 -4.27
C ASN A 144 6.87 5.58 -4.32
N VAL A 145 7.09 4.29 -4.48
CA VAL A 145 6.03 3.26 -4.51
C VAL A 145 6.37 2.19 -3.50
N TRP A 146 5.42 1.82 -2.63
CA TRP A 146 5.67 0.81 -1.61
C TRP A 146 4.42 0.02 -1.25
N PHE A 147 4.61 -1.23 -0.85
CA PHE A 147 3.55 -2.10 -0.37
C PHE A 147 3.13 -1.75 1.06
N THR A 148 1.82 -1.77 1.32
CA THR A 148 1.25 -1.65 2.68
C THR A 148 0.50 -2.89 3.11
N SER A 149 0.02 -3.69 2.15
CA SER A 149 -0.56 -5.01 2.36
C SER A 149 -0.21 -5.88 1.17
N PHE A 150 0.09 -7.17 1.43
CA PHE A 150 0.61 -8.03 0.39
C PHE A 150 0.39 -9.50 0.70
N GLY A 151 -0.28 -10.22 -0.20
CA GLY A 151 -0.53 -11.65 -0.08
C GLY A 151 -1.93 -12.08 -0.43
N TYR A 152 -2.57 -12.83 0.46
CA TYR A 152 -3.92 -13.36 0.35
C TYR A 152 -4.78 -13.02 1.57
N ILE A 153 -6.04 -12.71 1.34
CA ILE A 153 -7.00 -12.42 2.40
C ILE A 153 -8.33 -13.14 2.15
N SER A 154 -8.92 -13.66 3.21
CA SER A 154 -10.33 -14.03 3.25
C SER A 154 -11.09 -12.90 3.94
N PRO A 155 -11.87 -12.08 3.19
CA PRO A 155 -12.61 -10.95 3.72
C PRO A 155 -13.74 -11.37 4.66
N PRO A 156 -14.32 -10.44 5.47
CA PRO A 156 -15.38 -10.76 6.43
C PRO A 156 -16.62 -11.41 5.80
N GLU A 157 -16.92 -11.06 4.55
CA GLU A 157 -18.13 -11.49 3.83
C GLU A 157 -17.90 -12.75 2.99
N LYS A 158 -16.67 -13.26 2.94
CA LYS A 158 -16.27 -14.41 2.13
C LYS A 158 -15.47 -15.39 2.97
N ILE A 159 -15.52 -16.65 2.58
CA ILE A 159 -14.66 -17.70 3.17
C ILE A 159 -13.41 -17.95 2.31
N ASP A 160 -13.46 -17.52 1.05
CA ASP A 160 -12.41 -17.77 0.07
C ASP A 160 -11.24 -16.79 0.23
N PHE A 161 -10.03 -17.30 0.01
CA PHE A 161 -8.82 -16.48 -0.08
C PHE A 161 -8.70 -15.88 -1.47
N ILE A 162 -8.61 -14.56 -1.54
CA ILE A 162 -8.38 -13.79 -2.77
C ILE A 162 -7.02 -13.09 -2.71
N PRO A 163 -6.35 -12.82 -3.85
CA PRO A 163 -5.16 -11.98 -3.87
C PRO A 163 -5.45 -10.62 -3.24
N TRP A 164 -4.51 -10.14 -2.46
CA TRP A 164 -4.63 -8.88 -1.71
C TRP A 164 -3.33 -8.11 -1.75
N VAL A 165 -3.31 -7.08 -2.58
CA VAL A 165 -2.15 -6.20 -2.73
C VAL A 165 -2.61 -4.76 -2.56
N VAL A 166 -1.97 -4.04 -1.64
CA VAL A 166 -2.20 -2.61 -1.44
C VAL A 166 -0.89 -1.87 -1.57
N VAL A 167 -0.85 -0.93 -2.49
CA VAL A 167 0.32 -0.12 -2.82
C VAL A 167 0.00 1.35 -2.60
N ARG A 168 0.94 2.08 -2.03
CA ARG A 168 0.95 3.53 -2.03
C ARG A 168 1.92 4.06 -3.05
N ALA A 169 1.47 5.09 -3.75
CA ALA A 169 2.26 5.82 -4.73
C ALA A 169 2.28 7.30 -4.33
N ARG A 170 3.48 7.84 -4.13
CA ARG A 170 3.74 9.21 -3.73
C ARG A 170 4.70 9.86 -4.70
N MET A 171 4.40 11.08 -5.11
CA MET A 171 5.32 11.89 -5.90
C MET A 171 5.55 13.23 -5.20
N LEU A 172 6.82 13.61 -5.12
CA LEU A 172 7.24 14.88 -4.54
C LEU A 172 7.91 15.73 -5.62
N ASP A 173 7.76 17.04 -5.52
CA ASP A 173 8.63 17.97 -6.22
C ASP A 173 10.09 17.74 -5.76
N ALA A 174 10.98 17.52 -6.69
CA ALA A 174 12.35 17.09 -6.33
C ALA A 174 13.15 18.17 -5.61
N LYS A 175 12.84 19.46 -5.82
CA LYS A 175 13.54 20.61 -5.19
C LYS A 175 13.00 20.92 -3.81
N THR A 176 11.69 21.02 -3.70
CA THR A 176 11.00 21.45 -2.45
C THR A 176 10.70 20.29 -1.50
N LYS A 177 10.74 19.05 -2.00
CA LYS A 177 10.32 17.82 -1.31
C LYS A 177 8.85 17.86 -0.84
N GLN A 178 8.05 18.74 -1.43
CA GLN A 178 6.62 18.79 -1.15
C GLN A 178 5.85 17.76 -1.95
N ASP A 179 4.82 17.20 -1.35
CA ASP A 179 3.92 16.27 -2.03
C ASP A 179 3.19 16.97 -3.17
N ILE A 180 3.21 16.39 -4.35
CA ILE A 180 2.45 16.80 -5.53
C ILE A 180 1.46 15.75 -6.00
N TYR A 181 1.60 14.52 -5.49
CA TYR A 181 0.70 13.40 -5.73
C TYR A 181 0.82 12.38 -4.61
N PHE A 182 -0.33 11.84 -4.18
CA PHE A 182 -0.36 10.74 -3.21
C PHE A 182 -1.66 9.95 -3.35
N LYS A 183 -1.58 8.66 -3.64
CA LYS A 183 -2.74 7.75 -3.67
C LYS A 183 -2.40 6.38 -3.13
N THR A 184 -3.45 5.70 -2.68
CA THR A 184 -3.43 4.28 -2.34
C THR A 184 -4.22 3.52 -3.41
N PHE A 185 -3.66 2.42 -3.86
CA PHE A 185 -4.26 1.49 -4.81
C PHE A 185 -4.42 0.13 -4.14
N ALA A 186 -5.58 -0.49 -4.31
CA ALA A 186 -5.87 -1.80 -3.74
C ALA A 186 -6.38 -2.75 -4.82
N CYS A 187 -5.84 -3.95 -4.85
CA CYS A 187 -6.36 -5.08 -5.59
C CYS A 187 -6.90 -6.13 -4.61
N GLY A 188 -8.10 -6.61 -4.87
CA GLY A 188 -8.81 -7.58 -4.06
C GLY A 188 -9.63 -6.92 -2.96
N TYR A 189 -9.12 -6.81 -1.75
CA TYR A 189 -9.87 -6.25 -0.63
C TYR A 189 -9.32 -4.90 -0.17
N ASP A 190 -10.20 -3.89 -0.11
CA ASP A 190 -9.87 -2.58 0.44
C ASP A 190 -10.48 -2.38 1.83
N ILE A 191 -9.68 -2.62 2.86
CA ILE A 191 -10.10 -2.46 4.27
C ILE A 191 -10.55 -1.02 4.57
N ARG A 192 -10.02 -0.03 3.86
CA ARG A 192 -10.21 1.40 4.18
C ARG A 192 -11.24 2.09 3.31
N SER A 193 -11.69 1.45 2.23
CA SER A 193 -12.71 1.93 1.28
C SER A 193 -12.42 3.33 0.67
N ASN A 194 -11.16 3.75 0.62
CA ASN A 194 -10.73 5.05 0.09
C ASN A 194 -9.55 4.97 -0.89
N SER A 195 -9.17 3.77 -1.28
CA SER A 195 -8.17 3.54 -2.31
C SER A 195 -8.79 3.57 -3.71
N VAL A 196 -7.93 3.69 -4.72
CA VAL A 196 -8.30 3.35 -6.09
C VAL A 196 -8.33 1.83 -6.16
N HIS A 197 -9.52 1.25 -6.38
CA HIS A 197 -9.76 -0.17 -6.23
C HIS A 197 -9.83 -0.89 -7.57
N VAL A 198 -9.27 -2.09 -7.62
CA VAL A 198 -9.42 -3.06 -8.69
C VAL A 198 -9.77 -4.43 -8.11
N GLU A 199 -10.72 -5.11 -8.73
CA GLU A 199 -11.06 -6.48 -8.35
C GLU A 199 -9.90 -7.42 -8.71
N SER A 200 -9.65 -8.39 -7.82
CA SER A 200 -8.74 -9.49 -8.13
C SER A 200 -9.41 -10.46 -9.10
N ASP A 201 -8.62 -11.08 -9.98
CA ASP A 201 -9.11 -12.09 -10.89
C ASP A 201 -9.59 -13.33 -10.11
N VAL A 202 -10.84 -13.72 -10.35
CA VAL A 202 -11.49 -14.88 -9.71
C VAL A 202 -10.76 -16.20 -9.98
N ALA A 203 -9.97 -16.29 -11.05
CA ALA A 203 -9.14 -17.45 -11.37
C ALA A 203 -8.11 -17.77 -10.27
N TYR A 204 -7.78 -16.80 -9.41
CA TYR A 204 -6.83 -16.91 -8.31
C TYR A 204 -7.51 -16.95 -6.94
N THR A 205 -8.75 -17.36 -6.89
CA THR A 205 -9.53 -17.54 -5.64
C THR A 205 -9.40 -18.98 -5.13
N TYR A 206 -9.24 -19.16 -3.81
CA TYR A 206 -9.03 -20.47 -3.18
C TYR A 206 -9.97 -20.64 -1.99
N GLY A 207 -10.69 -21.76 -1.93
CA GLY A 207 -11.65 -22.07 -0.87
C GLY A 207 -11.01 -22.34 0.49
N SER A 208 -9.71 -22.67 0.52
CA SER A 208 -8.98 -22.93 1.76
C SER A 208 -7.50 -22.61 1.62
N PHE A 209 -6.81 -22.48 2.77
CA PHE A 209 -5.34 -22.38 2.78
C PHE A 209 -4.66 -23.61 2.14
N GLY A 210 -5.22 -24.80 2.37
CA GLY A 210 -4.68 -26.02 1.75
C GLY A 210 -4.78 -26.02 0.23
N ASP A 211 -5.83 -25.44 -0.36
CA ASP A 211 -5.96 -25.30 -1.82
C ASP A 211 -4.99 -24.26 -2.38
N LEU A 212 -4.80 -23.17 -1.64
CA LEU A 212 -3.82 -22.14 -1.96
C LEU A 212 -2.40 -22.71 -1.95
N GLU A 213 -2.03 -23.53 -0.97
CA GLU A 213 -0.72 -24.20 -0.91
C GLU A 213 -0.52 -25.23 -2.03
N LYS A 214 -1.54 -26.03 -2.33
CA LYS A 214 -1.48 -26.99 -3.45
C LYS A 214 -1.29 -26.31 -4.81
N SER A 215 -1.81 -25.11 -4.95
CA SER A 215 -1.74 -24.31 -6.18
C SER A 215 -0.75 -23.14 -6.03
N PHE A 216 0.35 -23.36 -5.32
CA PHE A 216 1.28 -22.28 -4.93
C PHE A 216 1.76 -21.43 -6.11
N ASP A 217 2.26 -22.04 -7.19
CA ASP A 217 2.76 -21.31 -8.36
C ASP A 217 1.67 -20.40 -8.96
N LYS A 218 0.47 -20.95 -9.11
CA LYS A 218 -0.70 -20.18 -9.58
C LYS A 218 -1.09 -19.07 -8.59
N SER A 219 -0.92 -19.30 -7.29
CA SER A 219 -1.18 -18.25 -6.30
C SER A 219 -0.17 -17.10 -6.37
N VAL A 220 1.09 -17.40 -6.67
CA VAL A 220 2.11 -16.38 -6.96
C VAL A 220 1.73 -15.56 -8.19
N GLU A 221 1.24 -16.20 -9.26
CA GLU A 221 0.73 -15.50 -10.44
C GLU A 221 -0.44 -14.56 -10.10
N GLY A 222 -1.34 -14.97 -9.20
CA GLY A 222 -2.45 -14.14 -8.73
C GLY A 222 -1.97 -12.85 -8.05
N ILE A 223 -0.94 -12.93 -7.21
CA ILE A 223 -0.32 -11.76 -6.61
C ILE A 223 0.28 -10.86 -7.70
N LYS A 224 1.08 -11.41 -8.63
CA LYS A 224 1.71 -10.67 -9.72
C LYS A 224 0.69 -10.03 -10.67
N SER A 225 -0.46 -10.67 -10.87
CA SER A 225 -1.59 -10.09 -11.63
C SER A 225 -2.13 -8.84 -10.94
N CYS A 226 -2.32 -8.87 -9.62
CA CYS A 226 -2.69 -7.70 -8.84
C CYS A 226 -1.66 -6.56 -8.95
N GLU A 227 -0.37 -6.88 -8.84
CA GLU A 227 0.72 -5.92 -8.98
C GLU A 227 0.69 -5.23 -10.34
N THR A 228 0.52 -6.01 -11.41
CA THR A 228 0.42 -5.50 -12.78
C THR A 228 -0.78 -4.58 -12.96
N SER A 229 -1.94 -4.95 -12.40
CA SER A 229 -3.15 -4.15 -12.45
C SER A 229 -2.98 -2.82 -11.72
N ILE A 230 -2.41 -2.85 -10.51
CA ILE A 230 -2.12 -1.64 -9.73
C ILE A 230 -1.16 -0.72 -10.47
N ALA A 231 -0.04 -1.25 -10.98
CA ALA A 231 0.94 -0.46 -11.70
C ALA A 231 0.36 0.18 -12.97
N THR A 232 -0.53 -0.52 -13.67
CA THR A 232 -1.28 0.02 -14.81
C THR A 232 -2.18 1.18 -14.39
N MET A 233 -2.90 1.05 -13.25
CA MET A 233 -3.75 2.13 -12.73
C MET A 233 -2.94 3.35 -12.30
N ILE A 234 -1.77 3.15 -11.67
CA ILE A 234 -0.84 4.26 -11.37
C ILE A 234 -0.45 4.99 -12.66
N GLY A 235 -0.12 4.25 -13.71
CA GLY A 235 0.21 4.82 -15.01
C GLY A 235 -0.95 5.62 -15.62
N GLN A 236 -2.15 5.07 -15.62
CA GLN A 236 -3.36 5.73 -16.12
C GLN A 236 -3.66 7.04 -15.36
N ASP A 237 -3.43 7.05 -14.06
CA ASP A 237 -3.65 8.23 -13.22
C ASP A 237 -2.58 9.33 -13.44
N LEU A 238 -1.42 8.97 -13.97
CA LEU A 238 -0.30 9.86 -14.24
C LEU A 238 -0.11 10.20 -15.73
N VAL A 239 -1.13 10.00 -16.55
CA VAL A 239 -1.09 10.40 -17.98
C VAL A 239 -0.82 11.91 -18.10
N ARG A 240 0.15 12.29 -18.91
CA ARG A 240 0.41 13.71 -19.23
C ARG A 240 -0.79 14.29 -19.99
N ALA A 241 -1.15 15.52 -19.69
CA ALA A 241 -2.12 16.24 -20.51
C ALA A 241 -1.63 16.31 -21.97
N PRO A 242 -2.48 16.07 -22.97
CA PRO A 242 -2.08 16.25 -24.36
C PRO A 242 -1.59 17.68 -24.55
N LYS A 243 -0.46 17.84 -25.26
CA LYS A 243 0.02 19.19 -25.64
C LYS A 243 -1.11 19.85 -26.41
N THR A 244 -1.67 20.94 -25.87
CA THR A 244 -2.66 21.75 -26.58
C THR A 244 -2.06 22.13 -27.93
N PRO A 245 -2.71 21.86 -29.07
CA PRO A 245 -2.20 22.26 -30.35
C PRO A 245 -1.98 23.78 -30.31
N VAL A 246 -0.79 24.26 -30.60
CA VAL A 246 -0.53 25.67 -30.78
C VAL A 246 -1.36 26.11 -32.00
N THR A 247 -2.45 26.79 -31.75
CA THR A 247 -3.22 27.44 -32.83
C THR A 247 -2.30 28.51 -33.41
N ILE A 248 -1.64 28.19 -34.53
CA ILE A 248 -0.90 29.19 -35.29
C ILE A 248 -1.97 30.11 -35.87
N SER A 249 -2.17 31.28 -35.24
CA SER A 249 -2.97 32.39 -35.80
C SER A 249 -2.19 32.93 -36.98
N THR A 250 -2.53 32.48 -38.18
CA THR A 250 -2.13 33.15 -39.41
C THR A 250 -2.88 34.48 -39.47
N GLN A 251 -2.16 35.58 -39.22
CA GLN A 251 -2.59 36.95 -39.59
C GLN A 251 -2.35 37.18 -41.05
#